data_f2c138696035e385954009494fd1e328
#
_entry.id   f2c138696035e385954009494fd1e328
#
_cell.length_a   1.000
_cell.length_b   1.000
_cell.length_c   1.000
_cell.angle_alpha   90.00
_cell.angle_beta   90.00
_cell.angle_gamma   90.00
#
_symmetry.space_group_name_H-M   'P 1'
#
loop_
_entity.id
_entity.type
_entity.pdbx_description
1 polymer ?
#
loop_
_entity_poly.entity_id
_entity_poly.type
_entity_poly.pdbx_seq_one_letter_code
_entity_poly.pdbx_strand_id
1 'polypeptide(L)'
;MPDFEKFTNYSQELLNSAGAVMQSHKNSELQPAHIMLAMIKGEGIIRDYLTELKLLNQNFINKISQMVNSYPTISGPPSGQVYLSNETYRLLDLAAVQAQELKDEFVSVEDILLAMTKLDGSEIQSVLKTYGVDANKVLNVMKKIRGNKKVDNKNAEENMKALEKFSTDLTALARKGKLDPVIGRDEEVRRIIQVLNRRTKNNPVLIGEPGVGKTAIVEGLAQRIVRGDVPESLKDVKLVSLDMGALVAGAKFRGEFEERLKAVLKEVEDSNGEIVMFIDELHTVVGAGATEGSMDAGNLLKPML
;
A
#
# COMPACT_ATOMS: atom_id res chain seq x y z
N MET A 1 -3.26 29.63 -2.96
CA MET A 1 -2.43 28.72 -3.76
C MET A 1 -2.32 27.44 -2.96
N PRO A 2 -2.59 26.26 -3.51
CA PRO A 2 -2.45 25.02 -2.75
C PRO A 2 -1.02 24.90 -2.23
N ASP A 3 -0.89 24.59 -0.93
CA ASP A 3 0.40 24.34 -0.30
C ASP A 3 0.82 22.90 -0.60
N PHE A 4 1.61 22.72 -1.66
CA PHE A 4 2.07 21.41 -2.11
C PHE A 4 2.93 20.68 -1.08
N GLU A 5 3.50 21.37 -0.08
CA GLU A 5 4.23 20.71 1.01
C GLU A 5 3.32 19.90 1.92
N LYS A 6 2.03 20.20 1.92
CA LYS A 6 0.99 19.44 2.66
C LYS A 6 0.46 18.23 1.88
N PHE A 7 0.96 17.96 0.70
CA PHE A 7 0.59 16.78 -0.06
C PHE A 7 1.57 15.64 0.23
N THR A 8 1.08 14.41 0.28
CA THR A 8 1.94 13.23 0.37
C THR A 8 2.86 13.14 -0.84
N ASN A 9 3.98 12.41 -0.70
CA ASN A 9 4.89 12.21 -1.83
C ASN A 9 4.16 11.55 -3.02
N TYR A 10 3.29 10.58 -2.73
CA TYR A 10 2.52 9.90 -3.76
C TYR A 10 1.52 10.84 -4.47
N SER A 11 0.86 11.74 -3.72
CA SER A 11 -0.01 12.78 -4.30
C SER A 11 0.78 13.77 -5.18
N GLN A 12 1.98 14.16 -4.76
CA GLN A 12 2.85 15.02 -5.57
C GLN A 12 3.30 14.32 -6.87
N GLU A 13 3.68 13.05 -6.81
CA GLU A 13 4.02 12.24 -7.99
C GLU A 13 2.83 12.08 -8.94
N LEU A 14 1.62 11.90 -8.40
CA LEU A 14 0.40 11.87 -9.19
C LEU A 14 0.17 13.18 -9.94
N LEU A 15 0.34 14.33 -9.27
CA LEU A 15 0.18 15.65 -9.88
C LEU A 15 1.25 15.91 -10.95
N ASN A 16 2.49 15.48 -10.72
CA ASN A 16 3.56 15.54 -11.73
C ASN A 16 3.21 14.67 -12.94
N SER A 17 2.70 13.47 -12.73
CA SER A 17 2.24 12.56 -13.77
C SER A 17 1.07 13.15 -14.56
N ALA A 18 0.13 13.82 -13.88
CA ALA A 18 -0.97 14.52 -14.53
C ALA A 18 -0.47 15.71 -15.40
N GLY A 19 0.58 16.41 -14.94
CA GLY A 19 1.28 17.43 -15.75
C GLY A 19 1.90 16.84 -17.01
N ALA A 20 2.53 15.65 -16.92
CA ALA A 20 3.06 14.95 -18.08
C ALA A 20 1.94 14.51 -19.05
N VAL A 21 0.78 14.07 -18.54
CA VAL A 21 -0.40 13.77 -19.36
C VAL A 21 -0.87 15.01 -20.09
N MET A 22 -1.03 16.15 -19.41
CA MET A 22 -1.40 17.43 -20.01
C MET A 22 -0.45 17.81 -21.15
N GLN A 23 0.86 17.75 -20.91
CA GLN A 23 1.88 18.09 -21.91
C GLN A 23 1.85 17.15 -23.12
N SER A 24 1.65 15.83 -22.92
CA SER A 24 1.57 14.85 -24.01
C SER A 24 0.37 15.09 -24.93
N HIS A 25 -0.73 15.67 -24.41
CA HIS A 25 -1.91 16.07 -25.17
C HIS A 25 -1.82 17.52 -25.66
N LYS A 26 -0.73 18.23 -25.35
CA LYS A 26 -0.52 19.67 -25.70
C LYS A 26 -1.61 20.59 -25.16
N ASN A 27 -2.27 20.21 -24.06
CA ASN A 27 -3.29 21.04 -23.46
C ASN A 27 -2.67 22.27 -22.77
N SER A 28 -3.40 23.39 -22.73
CA SER A 28 -2.90 24.66 -22.21
C SER A 28 -2.83 24.72 -20.69
N GLU A 29 -3.70 23.96 -20.00
CA GLU A 29 -3.84 23.97 -18.55
C GLU A 29 -4.11 22.56 -18.01
N LEU A 30 -3.64 22.31 -16.79
CA LEU A 30 -3.95 21.09 -16.06
C LEU A 30 -5.40 21.13 -15.57
N GLN A 31 -6.22 20.21 -16.05
CA GLN A 31 -7.62 20.04 -15.69
C GLN A 31 -7.80 18.82 -14.78
N PRO A 32 -8.89 18.71 -13.99
CA PRO A 32 -9.17 17.54 -13.15
C PRO A 32 -9.18 16.20 -13.92
N ALA A 33 -9.58 16.21 -15.19
CA ALA A 33 -9.56 15.00 -16.02
C ALA A 33 -8.13 14.49 -16.32
N HIS A 34 -7.11 15.35 -16.36
CA HIS A 34 -5.72 14.91 -16.46
C HIS A 34 -5.28 14.16 -15.20
N ILE A 35 -5.68 14.66 -14.03
CA ILE A 35 -5.40 13.99 -12.74
C ILE A 35 -6.10 12.63 -12.71
N MET A 36 -7.37 12.56 -13.12
CA MET A 36 -8.09 11.28 -13.20
C MET A 36 -7.43 10.31 -14.20
N LEU A 37 -6.96 10.80 -15.35
CA LEU A 37 -6.25 9.95 -16.33
C LEU A 37 -4.90 9.48 -15.80
N ALA A 38 -4.20 10.30 -15.02
CA ALA A 38 -2.99 9.89 -14.31
C ALA A 38 -3.29 8.83 -13.22
N MET A 39 -4.39 8.97 -12.46
CA MET A 39 -4.86 7.96 -11.52
C MET A 39 -5.14 6.61 -12.20
N ILE A 40 -5.80 6.62 -13.36
CA ILE A 40 -6.12 5.40 -14.14
C ILE A 40 -4.85 4.70 -14.62
N LYS A 41 -3.82 5.44 -15.00
CA LYS A 41 -2.52 4.92 -15.45
C LYS A 41 -1.57 4.58 -14.29
N GLY A 42 -1.88 5.08 -13.10
CA GLY A 42 -1.06 4.88 -11.91
C GLY A 42 -1.11 3.45 -11.38
N GLU A 43 -0.12 3.13 -10.59
CA GLU A 43 0.00 1.86 -9.85
C GLU A 43 -0.15 2.14 -8.35
N GLY A 44 -0.06 1.10 -7.52
CA GLY A 44 -0.15 1.23 -6.07
C GLY A 44 -1.58 1.43 -5.57
N ILE A 45 -1.71 2.14 -4.46
CA ILE A 45 -2.98 2.23 -3.71
C ILE A 45 -4.12 2.86 -4.51
N ILE A 46 -3.83 3.82 -5.39
CA ILE A 46 -4.87 4.46 -6.21
C ILE A 46 -5.57 3.46 -7.14
N ARG A 47 -4.82 2.47 -7.64
CA ARG A 47 -5.37 1.41 -8.47
C ARG A 47 -6.38 0.55 -7.71
N ASP A 48 -6.13 0.30 -6.41
CA ASP A 48 -7.06 -0.43 -5.56
C ASP A 48 -8.37 0.35 -5.35
N TYR A 49 -8.27 1.66 -5.09
CA TYR A 49 -9.44 2.53 -5.02
C TYR A 49 -10.28 2.48 -6.29
N LEU A 50 -9.63 2.64 -7.46
CA LEU A 50 -10.33 2.61 -8.74
C LEU A 50 -10.92 1.23 -9.06
N THR A 51 -10.27 0.16 -8.64
CA THR A 51 -10.76 -1.23 -8.79
C THR A 51 -12.02 -1.44 -7.95
N GLU A 52 -11.99 -1.09 -6.67
CA GLU A 52 -13.13 -1.21 -5.76
C GLU A 52 -14.31 -0.31 -6.20
N LEU A 53 -14.03 0.85 -6.75
CA LEU A 53 -15.03 1.75 -7.33
C LEU A 53 -15.54 1.29 -8.71
N LYS A 54 -14.94 0.25 -9.30
CA LYS A 54 -15.22 -0.28 -10.65
C LYS A 54 -15.01 0.74 -11.78
N LEU A 55 -14.05 1.65 -11.59
CA LEU A 55 -13.72 2.68 -12.57
C LEU A 55 -12.67 2.24 -13.60
N LEU A 56 -11.98 1.10 -13.40
CA LEU A 56 -11.01 0.56 -14.36
C LEU A 56 -11.72 -0.25 -15.49
N ASN A 57 -12.80 0.28 -16.02
CA ASN A 57 -13.49 -0.27 -17.18
C ASN A 57 -13.26 0.61 -18.43
N GLN A 58 -13.29 -0.01 -19.61
CA GLN A 58 -12.95 0.65 -20.87
C GLN A 58 -13.86 1.86 -21.17
N ASN A 59 -15.14 1.80 -20.81
CA ASN A 59 -16.09 2.89 -21.06
C ASN A 59 -15.71 4.15 -20.26
N PHE A 60 -15.36 3.99 -18.97
CA PHE A 60 -14.91 5.11 -18.14
C PHE A 60 -13.59 5.68 -18.64
N ILE A 61 -12.61 4.79 -18.93
CA ILE A 61 -11.30 5.19 -19.47
C ILE A 61 -11.46 5.98 -20.76
N ASN A 62 -12.30 5.51 -21.68
CA ASN A 62 -12.58 6.20 -22.94
C ASN A 62 -13.23 7.58 -22.71
N LYS A 63 -14.18 7.66 -21.75
CA LYS A 63 -14.84 8.94 -21.44
C LYS A 63 -13.85 9.96 -20.90
N ILE A 64 -12.97 9.57 -19.94
CA ILE A 64 -11.93 10.47 -19.42
C ILE A 64 -10.94 10.89 -20.54
N SER A 65 -10.54 9.94 -21.39
CA SER A 65 -9.65 10.23 -22.51
C SER A 65 -10.29 11.20 -23.51
N GLN A 66 -11.59 11.07 -23.80
CA GLN A 66 -12.33 12.00 -24.64
C GLN A 66 -12.38 13.41 -24.03
N MET A 67 -12.59 13.54 -22.72
CA MET A 67 -12.55 14.82 -22.02
C MET A 67 -11.18 15.49 -22.21
N VAL A 68 -10.09 14.76 -21.94
CA VAL A 68 -8.72 15.28 -22.10
C VAL A 68 -8.46 15.74 -23.54
N ASN A 69 -8.91 14.97 -24.53
CA ASN A 69 -8.74 15.32 -25.96
C ASN A 69 -9.59 16.52 -26.40
N SER A 70 -10.65 16.87 -25.67
CA SER A 70 -11.52 18.02 -25.99
C SER A 70 -10.99 19.34 -25.46
N TYR A 71 -10.01 19.36 -24.58
CA TYR A 71 -9.46 20.59 -24.02
C TYR A 71 -8.63 21.37 -25.02
N PRO A 72 -8.58 22.72 -24.88
CA PRO A 72 -7.78 23.58 -25.74
C PRO A 72 -6.31 23.16 -25.79
N THR A 73 -5.73 23.16 -26.98
CA THR A 73 -4.33 22.81 -27.21
C THR A 73 -3.50 24.04 -27.54
N ILE A 74 -2.22 24.02 -27.18
CA ILE A 74 -1.25 25.07 -27.53
C ILE A 74 -0.49 24.69 -28.80
N SER A 75 -0.25 25.70 -29.64
CA SER A 75 0.61 25.59 -30.82
C SER A 75 2.04 25.96 -30.42
N GLY A 76 2.95 25.01 -30.44
CA GLY A 76 4.37 25.22 -30.09
C GLY A 76 4.95 24.17 -29.18
N PRO A 77 6.26 24.22 -28.88
CA PRO A 77 6.86 23.34 -27.91
C PRO A 77 6.30 23.62 -26.52
N PRO A 78 6.12 22.58 -25.65
CA PRO A 78 5.68 22.77 -24.28
C PRO A 78 6.61 23.71 -23.52
N SER A 79 6.05 24.70 -22.82
CA SER A 79 6.83 25.71 -22.07
C SER A 79 7.57 25.17 -20.85
N GLY A 80 7.45 23.88 -20.55
CA GLY A 80 7.99 23.27 -19.33
C GLY A 80 7.25 23.64 -18.05
N GLN A 81 6.43 24.68 -18.05
CA GLN A 81 5.59 25.09 -16.92
C GLN A 81 4.19 24.47 -17.03
N VAL A 82 3.69 23.97 -15.90
CA VAL A 82 2.34 23.45 -15.77
C VAL A 82 1.46 24.54 -15.16
N TYR A 83 0.52 25.04 -15.95
CA TYR A 83 -0.49 25.98 -15.48
C TYR A 83 -1.72 25.21 -15.01
N LEU A 84 -2.20 25.51 -13.81
CA LEU A 84 -3.42 24.89 -13.27
C LEU A 84 -4.64 25.68 -13.75
N SER A 85 -5.70 24.99 -14.15
CA SER A 85 -6.99 25.62 -14.38
C SER A 85 -7.64 26.08 -13.06
N ASN A 86 -8.56 27.03 -13.13
CA ASN A 86 -9.34 27.45 -11.96
C ASN A 86 -10.08 26.26 -11.31
N GLU A 87 -10.53 25.32 -12.10
CA GLU A 87 -11.21 24.11 -11.62
C GLU A 87 -10.26 23.19 -10.85
N THR A 88 -9.01 23.05 -11.32
CA THR A 88 -7.97 22.30 -10.62
C THR A 88 -7.55 22.99 -9.33
N TYR A 89 -7.45 24.31 -9.29
CA TYR A 89 -7.22 25.03 -8.03
C TYR A 89 -8.30 24.72 -7.00
N ARG A 90 -9.58 24.82 -7.40
CA ARG A 90 -10.72 24.52 -6.53
C ARG A 90 -10.68 23.05 -6.06
N LEU A 91 -10.31 22.13 -6.94
CA LEU A 91 -10.19 20.72 -6.60
C LEU A 91 -9.14 20.48 -5.49
N LEU A 92 -7.94 21.06 -5.64
CA LEU A 92 -6.85 20.87 -4.70
C LEU A 92 -7.13 21.54 -3.34
N ASP A 93 -7.74 22.72 -3.36
CA ASP A 93 -8.20 23.40 -2.14
C ASP A 93 -9.29 22.54 -1.43
N LEU A 94 -10.22 21.98 -2.19
CA LEU A 94 -11.25 21.07 -1.65
C LEU A 94 -10.64 19.78 -1.09
N ALA A 95 -9.61 19.21 -1.73
CA ALA A 95 -8.90 18.05 -1.23
C ALA A 95 -8.23 18.34 0.13
N ALA A 96 -7.65 19.54 0.30
CA ALA A 96 -7.08 19.94 1.58
C ALA A 96 -8.16 20.07 2.68
N VAL A 97 -9.37 20.54 2.33
CA VAL A 97 -10.50 20.57 3.27
C VAL A 97 -10.93 19.14 3.64
N GLN A 98 -10.98 18.21 2.67
CA GLN A 98 -11.31 16.80 2.95
C GLN A 98 -10.30 16.14 3.90
N ALA A 99 -9.00 16.34 3.67
CA ALA A 99 -7.96 15.84 4.57
C ALA A 99 -8.17 16.35 6.01
N GLN A 100 -8.49 17.66 6.19
CA GLN A 100 -8.78 18.22 7.51
C GLN A 100 -10.04 17.61 8.16
N GLU A 101 -11.11 17.39 7.41
CA GLU A 101 -12.34 16.73 7.90
C GLU A 101 -12.06 15.29 8.37
N LEU A 102 -11.15 14.59 7.69
CA LEU A 102 -10.70 13.24 8.02
C LEU A 102 -9.62 13.21 9.13
N LYS A 103 -9.16 14.40 9.57
CA LYS A 103 -8.09 14.59 10.56
C LYS A 103 -6.75 14.03 10.09
N ASP A 104 -6.48 14.13 8.81
CA ASP A 104 -5.21 13.82 8.18
C ASP A 104 -4.32 15.07 8.19
N GLU A 105 -3.01 14.88 8.35
CA GLU A 105 -2.02 15.96 8.35
C GLU A 105 -1.57 16.31 6.93
N PHE A 106 -1.65 15.34 6.02
CA PHE A 106 -1.27 15.49 4.62
C PHE A 106 -2.42 15.12 3.69
N VAL A 107 -2.46 15.76 2.52
CA VAL A 107 -3.44 15.49 1.46
C VAL A 107 -3.00 14.28 0.66
N SER A 108 -3.77 13.23 0.73
CA SER A 108 -3.54 11.96 0.03
C SER A 108 -4.25 11.89 -1.33
N VAL A 109 -3.96 10.86 -2.13
CA VAL A 109 -4.62 10.67 -3.42
C VAL A 109 -6.11 10.37 -3.28
N GLU A 110 -6.52 9.71 -2.20
CA GLU A 110 -7.93 9.46 -1.90
C GLU A 110 -8.68 10.74 -1.54
N ASP A 111 -8.02 11.73 -0.90
CA ASP A 111 -8.64 13.04 -0.63
C ASP A 111 -8.88 13.80 -1.94
N ILE A 112 -7.95 13.71 -2.90
CA ILE A 112 -8.13 14.27 -4.25
C ILE A 112 -9.31 13.58 -4.96
N LEU A 113 -9.39 12.26 -4.89
CA LEU A 113 -10.49 11.48 -5.47
C LEU A 113 -11.83 11.82 -4.82
N LEU A 114 -11.88 11.95 -3.49
CA LEU A 114 -13.07 12.37 -2.74
C LEU A 114 -13.48 13.78 -3.15
N ALA A 115 -12.54 14.71 -3.25
CA ALA A 115 -12.78 16.09 -3.67
C ALA A 115 -13.36 16.17 -5.08
N MET A 116 -12.94 15.30 -6.03
CA MET A 116 -13.54 15.24 -7.37
C MET A 116 -15.04 14.91 -7.32
N THR A 117 -15.49 14.11 -6.36
CA THR A 117 -16.92 13.82 -6.21
C THR A 117 -17.74 14.97 -5.62
N LYS A 118 -17.07 15.91 -4.97
CA LYS A 118 -17.66 17.09 -4.31
C LYS A 118 -17.41 18.40 -5.09
N LEU A 119 -16.73 18.34 -6.24
CA LEU A 119 -16.41 19.52 -7.07
C LEU A 119 -17.63 19.96 -7.88
N ASP A 120 -18.52 20.70 -7.23
CA ASP A 120 -19.81 21.08 -7.82
C ASP A 120 -19.69 21.86 -9.12
N GLY A 121 -20.51 21.46 -10.10
CA GLY A 121 -20.57 22.05 -11.43
C GLY A 121 -19.47 21.59 -12.38
N SER A 122 -18.56 20.69 -11.94
CA SER A 122 -17.49 20.17 -12.78
C SER A 122 -17.95 19.01 -13.69
N GLU A 123 -17.31 18.90 -14.87
CA GLU A 123 -17.57 17.77 -15.75
C GLU A 123 -17.12 16.45 -15.12
N ILE A 124 -15.98 16.47 -14.38
CA ILE A 124 -15.47 15.27 -13.70
C ILE A 124 -16.45 14.73 -12.65
N GLN A 125 -17.09 15.62 -11.87
CA GLN A 125 -18.13 15.20 -10.91
C GLN A 125 -19.31 14.55 -11.63
N SER A 126 -19.77 15.15 -12.71
CA SER A 126 -20.90 14.63 -13.50
C SER A 126 -20.60 13.26 -14.09
N VAL A 127 -19.38 13.06 -14.57
CA VAL A 127 -18.93 11.74 -15.07
C VAL A 127 -18.89 10.72 -13.93
N LEU A 128 -18.28 11.04 -12.80
CA LEU A 128 -18.22 10.12 -11.64
C LEU A 128 -19.63 9.72 -11.19
N LYS A 129 -20.57 10.66 -11.11
CA LYS A 129 -22.00 10.37 -10.78
C LYS A 129 -22.64 9.43 -11.81
N THR A 130 -22.37 9.61 -13.10
CA THR A 130 -22.89 8.73 -14.16
C THR A 130 -22.41 7.30 -14.01
N TYR A 131 -21.19 7.09 -13.53
CA TYR A 131 -20.64 5.78 -13.21
C TYR A 131 -20.96 5.28 -11.78
N GLY A 132 -21.89 5.97 -11.10
CA GLY A 132 -22.36 5.59 -9.77
C GLY A 132 -21.32 5.77 -8.66
N VAL A 133 -20.41 6.75 -8.80
CA VAL A 133 -19.43 7.10 -7.79
C VAL A 133 -19.75 8.46 -7.22
N ASP A 134 -20.14 8.47 -5.96
CA ASP A 134 -20.39 9.63 -5.12
C ASP A 134 -19.43 9.67 -3.91
N ALA A 135 -19.51 10.73 -3.13
CA ALA A 135 -18.67 10.92 -1.94
C ALA A 135 -18.83 9.78 -0.92
N ASN A 136 -20.06 9.30 -0.70
CA ASN A 136 -20.32 8.23 0.27
C ASN A 136 -19.67 6.91 -0.16
N LYS A 137 -19.72 6.60 -1.45
CA LYS A 137 -19.10 5.39 -1.99
C LYS A 137 -17.57 5.48 -1.89
N VAL A 138 -16.97 6.64 -2.18
CA VAL A 138 -15.52 6.84 -1.99
C VAL A 138 -15.15 6.68 -0.53
N LEU A 139 -15.86 7.31 0.42
CA LEU A 139 -15.61 7.17 1.85
C LEU A 139 -15.72 5.72 2.36
N ASN A 140 -16.70 4.96 1.84
CA ASN A 140 -16.82 3.54 2.18
C ASN A 140 -15.63 2.72 1.68
N VAL A 141 -15.14 3.01 0.47
CA VAL A 141 -13.95 2.35 -0.08
C VAL A 141 -12.70 2.77 0.69
N MET A 142 -12.56 4.06 1.05
CA MET A 142 -11.49 4.54 1.92
C MET A 142 -11.46 3.77 3.24
N LYS A 143 -12.61 3.63 3.90
CA LYS A 143 -12.73 2.86 5.14
C LYS A 143 -12.34 1.39 4.96
N LYS A 144 -12.68 0.79 3.81
CA LYS A 144 -12.33 -0.61 3.49
C LYS A 144 -10.82 -0.79 3.28
N ILE A 145 -10.16 0.14 2.57
CA ILE A 145 -8.76 0.02 2.16
C ILE A 145 -7.82 0.47 3.29
N ARG A 146 -8.04 1.65 3.85
CA ARG A 146 -7.13 2.21 4.88
C ARG A 146 -7.60 1.98 6.32
N GLY A 147 -8.87 1.54 6.52
CA GLY A 147 -9.45 1.37 7.85
C GLY A 147 -9.50 2.70 8.62
N ASN A 148 -8.98 2.70 9.85
CA ASN A 148 -8.89 3.89 10.71
C ASN A 148 -7.49 4.55 10.68
N LYS A 149 -6.60 4.13 9.78
CA LYS A 149 -5.26 4.73 9.66
C LYS A 149 -5.38 6.17 9.17
N LYS A 150 -4.58 7.07 9.77
CA LYS A 150 -4.49 8.47 9.36
C LYS A 150 -3.30 8.69 8.45
N VAL A 151 -3.37 9.72 7.64
CA VAL A 151 -2.27 10.19 6.79
C VAL A 151 -1.49 11.23 7.61
N ASP A 152 -0.58 10.74 8.47
CA ASP A 152 0.21 11.53 9.42
C ASP A 152 1.65 11.78 8.96
N ASN A 153 2.02 11.24 7.81
CA ASN A 153 3.33 11.45 7.19
C ASN A 153 3.24 11.47 5.66
N LYS A 154 4.30 11.97 5.01
CA LYS A 154 4.33 12.11 3.54
C LYS A 154 4.38 10.78 2.78
N ASN A 155 4.74 9.67 3.42
CA ASN A 155 4.83 8.33 2.82
C ASN A 155 3.68 7.41 3.26
N ALA A 156 2.59 7.98 3.81
CA ALA A 156 1.50 7.21 4.41
C ALA A 156 0.88 6.19 3.43
N GLU A 157 0.66 6.58 2.15
CA GLU A 157 0.10 5.66 1.15
C GLU A 157 1.03 4.50 0.80
N GLU A 158 2.35 4.71 0.81
CA GLU A 158 3.32 3.61 0.60
C GLU A 158 3.24 2.59 1.73
N ASN A 159 2.89 3.05 2.93
CA ASN A 159 2.82 2.25 4.15
C ASN A 159 1.43 1.62 4.36
N MET A 160 0.40 1.99 3.59
CA MET A 160 -0.97 1.51 3.79
C MET A 160 -1.17 0.03 3.46
N LYS A 161 -0.30 -0.58 2.69
CA LYS A 161 -0.27 -2.01 2.35
C LYS A 161 1.14 -2.59 2.51
N ALA A 162 1.84 -2.16 3.54
CA ALA A 162 3.23 -2.54 3.75
C ALA A 162 3.39 -4.05 3.84
N LEU A 163 2.48 -4.75 4.53
CA LEU A 163 2.52 -6.20 4.65
C LEU A 163 2.37 -6.91 3.30
N GLU A 164 1.45 -6.47 2.44
CA GLU A 164 1.27 -7.05 1.10
C GLU A 164 2.48 -6.79 0.20
N LYS A 165 3.08 -5.59 0.30
CA LYS A 165 4.22 -5.15 -0.51
C LYS A 165 5.54 -5.81 -0.08
N PHE A 166 5.73 -5.99 1.22
CA PHE A 166 7.00 -6.43 1.81
C PHE A 166 6.94 -7.84 2.41
N SER A 167 5.91 -8.61 2.12
CA SER A 167 5.83 -10.00 2.54
C SER A 167 5.20 -10.91 1.49
N THR A 168 5.51 -12.19 1.60
CA THR A 168 4.91 -13.25 0.79
C THR A 168 3.92 -14.05 1.64
N ASP A 169 2.67 -14.16 1.20
CA ASP A 169 1.64 -14.96 1.87
C ASP A 169 1.84 -16.45 1.56
N LEU A 170 2.44 -17.17 2.50
CA LEU A 170 2.71 -18.61 2.39
C LEU A 170 1.42 -19.44 2.45
N THR A 171 0.42 -19.01 3.22
CA THR A 171 -0.90 -19.68 3.26
C THR A 171 -1.64 -19.56 1.94
N ALA A 172 -1.56 -18.40 1.27
CA ALA A 172 -2.13 -18.25 -0.07
C ALA A 172 -1.37 -19.09 -1.12
N LEU A 173 -0.05 -19.19 -1.03
CA LEU A 173 0.74 -20.06 -1.90
C LEU A 173 0.40 -21.54 -1.67
N ALA A 174 0.24 -21.96 -0.41
CA ALA A 174 -0.18 -23.31 -0.05
C ALA A 174 -1.56 -23.65 -0.63
N ARG A 175 -2.54 -22.74 -0.51
CA ARG A 175 -3.90 -22.92 -1.10
C ARG A 175 -3.86 -23.08 -2.62
N LYS A 176 -2.92 -22.41 -3.29
CA LYS A 176 -2.71 -22.48 -4.75
C LYS A 176 -1.86 -23.69 -5.16
N GLY A 177 -1.40 -24.53 -4.23
CA GLY A 177 -0.51 -25.66 -4.51
C GLY A 177 0.86 -25.25 -5.06
N LYS A 178 1.34 -24.06 -4.72
CA LYS A 178 2.61 -23.51 -5.23
C LYS A 178 3.81 -23.75 -4.29
N LEU A 179 3.58 -24.38 -3.15
CA LEU A 179 4.65 -24.77 -2.23
C LEU A 179 5.03 -26.22 -2.46
N ASP A 180 6.32 -26.51 -2.41
CA ASP A 180 6.82 -27.88 -2.50
C ASP A 180 6.37 -28.74 -1.30
N PRO A 181 6.15 -30.04 -1.50
CA PRO A 181 5.78 -30.92 -0.40
C PRO A 181 6.94 -31.06 0.60
N VAL A 182 6.63 -30.84 1.86
CA VAL A 182 7.61 -30.96 2.96
C VAL A 182 7.56 -32.37 3.54
N ILE A 183 8.69 -33.05 3.52
CA ILE A 183 8.83 -34.45 3.97
C ILE A 183 9.83 -34.52 5.13
N GLY A 184 9.48 -35.29 6.17
CA GLY A 184 10.41 -35.60 7.27
C GLY A 184 10.65 -34.45 8.24
N ARG A 185 9.73 -33.47 8.34
CA ARG A 185 9.81 -32.32 9.25
C ARG A 185 8.60 -32.20 10.19
N ASP A 186 7.93 -33.31 10.44
CA ASP A 186 6.69 -33.33 11.23
C ASP A 186 6.92 -32.95 12.69
N GLU A 187 8.04 -33.35 13.28
CA GLU A 187 8.35 -33.03 14.66
C GLU A 187 8.62 -31.54 14.86
N GLU A 188 9.42 -30.94 13.98
CA GLU A 188 9.74 -29.52 14.05
C GLU A 188 8.48 -28.66 13.82
N VAL A 189 7.64 -29.01 12.86
CA VAL A 189 6.37 -28.31 12.62
C VAL A 189 5.44 -28.43 13.82
N ARG A 190 5.30 -29.61 14.43
CA ARG A 190 4.54 -29.79 15.68
C ARG A 190 5.07 -28.92 16.80
N ARG A 191 6.40 -28.84 16.93
CA ARG A 191 7.03 -28.02 17.97
C ARG A 191 6.73 -26.53 17.78
N ILE A 192 6.78 -26.01 16.55
CA ILE A 192 6.40 -24.65 16.25
C ILE A 192 4.93 -24.41 16.64
N ILE A 193 4.01 -25.29 16.22
CA ILE A 193 2.59 -25.20 16.56
C ILE A 193 2.39 -25.15 18.07
N GLN A 194 3.09 -26.00 18.83
CA GLN A 194 3.02 -25.99 20.29
C GLN A 194 3.49 -24.67 20.91
N VAL A 195 4.55 -24.05 20.35
CA VAL A 195 5.06 -22.77 20.84
C VAL A 195 4.10 -21.64 20.48
N LEU A 196 3.65 -21.56 19.24
CA LEU A 196 2.69 -20.54 18.77
C LEU A 196 1.38 -20.57 19.56
N ASN A 197 0.94 -21.75 20.02
CA ASN A 197 -0.29 -21.90 20.79
C ASN A 197 -0.16 -21.54 22.29
N ARG A 198 0.98 -21.04 22.75
CA ARG A 198 1.17 -20.57 24.13
C ARG A 198 0.53 -19.21 24.33
N ARG A 199 0.13 -18.90 25.57
CA ARG A 199 -0.40 -17.57 25.93
C ARG A 199 0.68 -16.50 26.00
N THR A 200 1.91 -16.87 26.31
CA THR A 200 3.08 -16.00 26.41
C THR A 200 4.30 -16.76 25.91
N LYS A 201 5.35 -16.04 25.50
CA LYS A 201 6.58 -16.63 24.93
C LYS A 201 6.26 -17.57 23.77
N ASN A 202 5.37 -17.10 22.90
CA ASN A 202 4.82 -17.82 21.76
C ASN A 202 5.57 -17.57 20.44
N ASN A 203 6.71 -16.90 20.49
CA ASN A 203 7.55 -16.63 19.32
C ASN A 203 8.63 -17.73 19.18
N PRO A 204 8.46 -18.74 18.31
CA PRO A 204 9.45 -19.79 18.10
C PRO A 204 10.64 -19.28 17.28
N VAL A 205 11.84 -19.73 17.63
CA VAL A 205 13.07 -19.47 16.87
C VAL A 205 13.60 -20.79 16.32
N LEU A 206 13.81 -20.85 14.98
CA LEU A 206 14.43 -21.97 14.29
C LEU A 206 15.94 -21.74 14.24
N ILE A 207 16.71 -22.63 14.85
CA ILE A 207 18.18 -22.61 14.88
C ILE A 207 18.70 -23.79 14.07
N GLY A 208 19.71 -23.55 13.25
CA GLY A 208 20.38 -24.60 12.47
C GLY A 208 21.32 -24.00 11.43
N GLU A 209 22.19 -24.86 10.90
CA GLU A 209 23.12 -24.50 9.83
C GLU A 209 22.41 -23.97 8.56
N PRO A 210 23.08 -23.22 7.70
CA PRO A 210 22.54 -22.85 6.41
C PRO A 210 22.18 -24.10 5.59
N GLY A 211 21.06 -24.04 4.85
CA GLY A 211 20.65 -25.12 3.94
C GLY A 211 19.97 -26.34 4.60
N VAL A 212 19.83 -26.39 5.93
CA VAL A 212 19.17 -27.53 6.59
C VAL A 212 17.64 -27.56 6.43
N GLY A 213 17.05 -26.59 5.75
CA GLY A 213 15.63 -26.57 5.42
C GLY A 213 14.76 -25.83 6.46
N LYS A 214 15.26 -24.77 7.11
CA LYS A 214 14.48 -23.95 8.06
C LYS A 214 13.22 -23.37 7.40
N THR A 215 13.36 -22.82 6.20
CA THR A 215 12.25 -22.26 5.42
C THR A 215 11.22 -23.33 5.04
N ALA A 216 11.66 -24.54 4.68
CA ALA A 216 10.76 -25.66 4.39
C ALA A 216 9.87 -26.05 5.60
N ILE A 217 10.36 -25.92 6.83
CA ILE A 217 9.56 -26.18 8.04
C ILE A 217 8.40 -25.17 8.13
N VAL A 218 8.66 -23.90 7.78
CA VAL A 218 7.64 -22.83 7.77
C VAL A 218 6.61 -23.05 6.65
N GLU A 219 7.06 -23.50 5.47
CA GLU A 219 6.18 -23.89 4.37
C GLU A 219 5.31 -25.09 4.75
N GLY A 220 5.87 -26.07 5.49
CA GLY A 220 5.13 -27.19 6.07
C GLY A 220 4.04 -26.72 7.05
N LEU A 221 4.33 -25.72 7.87
CA LEU A 221 3.32 -25.09 8.74
C LEU A 221 2.19 -24.45 7.92
N ALA A 222 2.52 -23.70 6.85
CA ALA A 222 1.52 -23.12 5.97
C ALA A 222 0.60 -24.18 5.36
N GLN A 223 1.15 -25.30 4.91
CA GLN A 223 0.38 -26.42 4.36
C GLN A 223 -0.55 -27.05 5.40
N ARG A 224 -0.10 -27.20 6.66
CA ARG A 224 -0.95 -27.72 7.75
C ARG A 224 -2.06 -26.76 8.13
N ILE A 225 -1.80 -25.45 8.18
CA ILE A 225 -2.84 -24.43 8.40
C ILE A 225 -3.93 -24.56 7.33
N VAL A 226 -3.55 -24.63 6.06
CA VAL A 226 -4.50 -24.74 4.94
C VAL A 226 -5.30 -26.05 4.96
N ARG A 227 -4.70 -27.16 5.41
CA ARG A 227 -5.38 -28.46 5.58
C ARG A 227 -6.26 -28.52 6.83
N GLY A 228 -6.16 -27.53 7.74
CA GLY A 228 -6.83 -27.54 9.03
C GLY A 228 -6.20 -28.51 10.06
N ASP A 229 -4.99 -29.01 9.81
CA ASP A 229 -4.22 -29.90 10.69
C ASP A 229 -3.42 -29.07 11.73
N VAL A 230 -4.11 -28.18 12.40
CA VAL A 230 -3.61 -27.27 13.44
C VAL A 230 -4.70 -27.03 14.50
N PRO A 231 -4.33 -26.62 15.73
CA PRO A 231 -5.29 -26.18 16.75
C PRO A 231 -6.22 -25.07 16.24
N GLU A 232 -7.41 -24.94 16.85
CA GLU A 232 -8.44 -23.97 16.47
C GLU A 232 -7.89 -22.53 16.38
N SER A 233 -7.00 -22.17 17.30
CA SER A 233 -6.34 -20.84 17.34
C SER A 233 -5.50 -20.50 16.10
N LEU A 234 -5.14 -21.49 15.29
CA LEU A 234 -4.26 -21.31 14.12
C LEU A 234 -4.97 -21.63 12.79
N LYS A 235 -6.23 -22.07 12.78
CA LYS A 235 -6.92 -22.51 11.55
C LYS A 235 -7.12 -21.41 10.51
N ASP A 236 -7.41 -20.19 10.97
CA ASP A 236 -7.69 -19.06 10.10
C ASP A 236 -6.52 -18.07 10.03
N VAL A 237 -5.38 -18.44 10.58
CA VAL A 237 -4.20 -17.59 10.60
C VAL A 237 -3.57 -17.48 9.22
N LYS A 238 -3.23 -16.28 8.84
CA LYS A 238 -2.42 -15.96 7.67
C LYS A 238 -0.94 -16.03 8.03
N LEU A 239 -0.19 -16.97 7.45
CA LEU A 239 1.25 -17.06 7.62
C LEU A 239 1.95 -16.32 6.49
N VAL A 240 2.71 -15.29 6.84
CA VAL A 240 3.45 -14.45 5.88
C VAL A 240 4.96 -14.53 6.12
N SER A 241 5.74 -14.51 5.05
CA SER A 241 7.20 -14.41 5.13
C SER A 241 7.63 -12.99 4.79
N LEU A 242 8.34 -12.32 5.69
CA LEU A 242 8.87 -10.98 5.49
C LEU A 242 10.01 -11.01 4.46
N ASP A 243 9.93 -10.13 3.45
CA ASP A 243 10.98 -9.94 2.45
C ASP A 243 11.88 -8.76 2.85
N MET A 244 12.99 -9.10 3.50
CA MET A 244 13.99 -8.11 3.92
C MET A 244 14.65 -7.41 2.73
N GLY A 245 14.79 -8.12 1.60
CA GLY A 245 15.34 -7.55 0.37
C GLY A 245 14.43 -6.45 -0.18
N ALA A 246 13.12 -6.71 -0.25
CA ALA A 246 12.13 -5.72 -0.68
C ALA A 246 12.06 -4.50 0.25
N LEU A 247 12.21 -4.69 1.57
CA LEU A 247 12.24 -3.57 2.53
C LEU A 247 13.42 -2.63 2.30
N VAL A 248 14.59 -3.16 1.95
CA VAL A 248 15.82 -2.39 1.70
C VAL A 248 15.86 -1.82 0.28
N ALA A 249 15.29 -2.54 -0.70
CA ALA A 249 15.32 -2.13 -2.10
C ALA A 249 14.66 -0.76 -2.30
N GLY A 250 15.42 0.18 -2.91
CA GLY A 250 14.94 1.53 -3.18
C GLY A 250 14.87 2.47 -1.96
N ALA A 251 15.20 2.01 -0.76
CA ALA A 251 15.35 2.90 0.39
C ALA A 251 16.65 3.71 0.24
N LYS A 252 16.53 5.01 0.01
CA LYS A 252 17.70 5.93 -0.11
C LYS A 252 18.30 6.27 1.24
N PHE A 253 17.50 6.24 2.29
CA PHE A 253 17.89 6.62 3.65
C PHE A 253 17.45 5.53 4.64
N ARG A 254 18.20 5.42 5.73
CA ARG A 254 17.93 4.51 6.85
C ARG A 254 16.49 4.67 7.39
N GLY A 255 16.00 5.90 7.50
CA GLY A 255 14.66 6.19 8.01
C GLY A 255 13.54 5.54 7.18
N GLU A 256 13.69 5.46 5.86
CA GLU A 256 12.68 4.84 4.98
C GLU A 256 12.54 3.33 5.25
N PHE A 257 13.64 2.62 5.45
CA PHE A 257 13.60 1.21 5.86
C PHE A 257 12.90 1.03 7.21
N GLU A 258 13.27 1.86 8.20
CA GLU A 258 12.67 1.79 9.54
C GLU A 258 11.16 2.08 9.50
N GLU A 259 10.72 3.05 8.70
CA GLU A 259 9.29 3.36 8.48
C GLU A 259 8.54 2.20 7.83
N ARG A 260 9.11 1.59 6.77
CA ARG A 260 8.51 0.41 6.11
C ARG A 260 8.38 -0.76 7.06
N LEU A 261 9.43 -1.06 7.82
CA LEU A 261 9.40 -2.15 8.81
C LEU A 261 8.37 -1.87 9.91
N LYS A 262 8.32 -0.65 10.46
CA LYS A 262 7.29 -0.23 11.43
C LYS A 262 5.89 -0.38 10.88
N ALA A 263 5.66 -0.01 9.62
CA ALA A 263 4.37 -0.16 8.98
C ALA A 263 3.94 -1.62 8.86
N VAL A 264 4.85 -2.52 8.46
CA VAL A 264 4.58 -3.98 8.41
C VAL A 264 4.27 -4.51 9.81
N LEU A 265 5.11 -4.17 10.80
CA LEU A 265 4.92 -4.64 12.18
C LEU A 265 3.59 -4.18 12.75
N LYS A 266 3.21 -2.92 12.51
CA LYS A 266 1.92 -2.38 12.95
C LYS A 266 0.74 -3.09 12.30
N GLU A 267 0.81 -3.47 11.02
CA GLU A 267 -0.25 -4.25 10.37
C GLU A 267 -0.40 -5.64 10.98
N VAL A 268 0.71 -6.27 11.37
CA VAL A 268 0.68 -7.57 12.07
C VAL A 268 0.06 -7.41 13.46
N GLU A 269 0.45 -6.39 14.22
CA GLU A 269 -0.10 -6.10 15.57
C GLU A 269 -1.61 -5.80 15.50
N ASP A 270 -2.02 -4.94 14.57
CA ASP A 270 -3.42 -4.54 14.37
C ASP A 270 -4.32 -5.73 13.94
N SER A 271 -3.73 -6.81 13.44
CA SER A 271 -4.45 -8.04 13.07
C SER A 271 -4.94 -8.87 14.27
N ASN A 272 -4.56 -8.50 15.51
CA ASN A 272 -4.98 -9.18 16.74
C ASN A 272 -4.76 -10.70 16.72
N GLY A 273 -3.66 -11.16 16.14
CA GLY A 273 -3.27 -12.57 16.08
C GLY A 273 -3.78 -13.35 14.87
N GLU A 274 -4.46 -12.69 13.92
CA GLU A 274 -4.85 -13.31 12.65
C GLU A 274 -3.66 -13.50 11.69
N ILE A 275 -2.52 -12.86 11.98
CA ILE A 275 -1.30 -12.94 11.17
C ILE A 275 -0.15 -13.47 12.01
N VAL A 276 0.55 -14.47 11.48
CA VAL A 276 1.85 -14.91 11.97
C VAL A 276 2.89 -14.56 10.93
N MET A 277 3.92 -13.81 11.35
CA MET A 277 4.99 -13.37 10.46
C MET A 277 6.26 -14.19 10.69
N PHE A 278 6.79 -14.75 9.62
CA PHE A 278 8.10 -15.39 9.59
C PHE A 278 9.16 -14.39 9.10
N ILE A 279 10.26 -14.30 9.82
CA ILE A 279 11.43 -13.51 9.46
C ILE A 279 12.58 -14.47 9.26
N ASP A 280 13.03 -14.61 8.02
CA ASP A 280 14.23 -15.41 7.73
C ASP A 280 15.49 -14.59 8.03
N GLU A 281 16.57 -15.31 8.36
CA GLU A 281 17.88 -14.70 8.64
C GLU A 281 17.83 -13.52 9.62
N LEU A 282 17.11 -13.68 10.74
CA LEU A 282 16.92 -12.62 11.76
C LEU A 282 18.23 -11.96 12.19
N HIS A 283 19.37 -12.66 12.10
CA HIS A 283 20.68 -12.12 12.39
C HIS A 283 21.10 -10.98 11.45
N THR A 284 20.60 -10.91 10.20
CA THR A 284 20.85 -9.81 9.27
C THR A 284 20.17 -8.52 9.74
N VAL A 285 19.06 -8.65 10.46
CA VAL A 285 18.30 -7.55 11.02
C VAL A 285 18.90 -7.07 12.35
N VAL A 286 19.42 -7.99 13.18
CA VAL A 286 19.93 -7.72 14.53
C VAL A 286 21.43 -7.46 14.51
N GLY A 287 22.21 -8.10 13.62
CA GLY A 287 23.68 -8.06 13.59
C GLY A 287 24.26 -6.90 12.79
N ALA A 288 23.46 -6.18 12.08
CA ALA A 288 23.88 -4.99 11.33
C ALA A 288 24.27 -3.79 12.22
N GLY A 289 24.29 -3.95 13.56
CA GLY A 289 24.55 -2.91 14.55
C GLY A 289 26.01 -2.72 15.00
N ALA A 290 26.98 -3.46 14.46
CA ALA A 290 28.35 -3.45 14.96
C ALA A 290 29.29 -2.42 14.29
N THR A 291 28.85 -1.76 13.22
CA THR A 291 29.61 -0.65 12.59
C THR A 291 28.76 0.62 12.61
N GLU A 292 29.39 1.78 12.84
CA GLU A 292 28.73 3.09 12.78
C GLU A 292 27.94 3.23 11.48
N GLY A 293 26.58 3.22 11.60
CA GLY A 293 25.66 3.31 10.45
C GLY A 293 24.83 2.07 10.15
N SER A 294 24.97 0.96 10.88
CA SER A 294 24.18 -0.24 10.65
C SER A 294 22.75 -0.14 11.25
N MET A 295 21.81 -0.77 10.56
CA MET A 295 20.38 -0.73 10.89
C MET A 295 20.11 -1.51 12.19
N ASP A 296 19.66 -0.84 13.24
CA ASP A 296 19.26 -1.49 14.49
C ASP A 296 17.74 -1.81 14.47
N ALA A 297 17.35 -2.64 13.52
CA ALA A 297 15.98 -3.15 13.45
C ALA A 297 15.64 -4.08 14.63
N GLY A 298 16.64 -4.56 15.37
CA GLY A 298 16.44 -5.32 16.59
C GLY A 298 15.65 -4.55 17.65
N ASN A 299 15.85 -3.24 17.76
CA ASN A 299 15.09 -2.40 18.69
C ASN A 299 13.61 -2.25 18.28
N LEU A 300 13.29 -2.36 16.99
CA LEU A 300 11.92 -2.31 16.51
C LEU A 300 11.16 -3.63 16.76
N LEU A 301 11.86 -4.75 16.77
CA LEU A 301 11.26 -6.08 17.01
C LEU A 301 11.08 -6.39 18.49
N LYS A 302 11.91 -5.82 19.38
CA LYS A 302 11.87 -6.10 20.83
C LYS A 302 10.47 -6.00 21.48
N PRO A 303 9.63 -4.99 21.17
CA PRO A 303 8.30 -4.88 21.79
C PRO A 303 7.34 -6.00 21.37
N MET A 304 7.62 -6.69 20.25
CA MET A 304 6.75 -7.71 19.65
C MET A 304 7.22 -9.15 19.97
N LEU A 305 8.43 -9.29 20.51
CA LEU A 305 9.02 -10.58 20.93
C LEU A 305 8.82 -10.83 22.42
#